data_6f42aabbdeca22ee656efc27bd6b45ba
#
_entry.id   6f42aabbdeca22ee656efc27bd6b45ba
#
_cell.length_a   1.000
_cell.length_b   1.000
_cell.length_c   1.000
_cell.angle_alpha   90.00
_cell.angle_beta   90.00
_cell.angle_gamma   90.00
#
_symmetry.space_group_name_H-M   'P 1'
#
loop_
_entity.id
_entity.type
_entity.pdbx_description
1 polymer ?
#
loop_
_entity_poly.entity_id
_entity_poly.type
_entity_poly.pdbx_seq_one_letter_code
_entity_poly.pdbx_strand_id
1 'polypeptide(L)'
;MSKEGKTSLGTKAKGLFTEIKEHWNTPGEGKYVPYKEYKDIVIAVGSNYTGTKTLEYIGFWSSCFLIMHHYRLPYLTFSVIGLLNMPLGYISALIWWYVCDNLGFLPKKTERKVYLVYGLMMLFGISTLIFDYSRLFDQSGSFITILNSFEGMNATACFKTFGTHFLYTGWVGARNIFWRKKLIPKYGRYKYSLYCDVIPKCIMVILVGWLPVYNIPDVATRVWVANLLFATYNVFGFGNVLEQCTKVISPNLQERILVRSYPVKVSHIFNSILAIILPAIVGSLRHEWADINFYRFVIPITFCISAGCTMYFSGRVKERIPQPPIEKKVQIKFWDGMLGVLKNKYLLINTVVGLIDSLGNGMLPFATILYFYTFRLSGLPYSLLVALISFAGTPPDLLSPYFLKRFSYKQIMIFYQLSRAIGNTVIAVAMWTLGDNLALCGTICVVVLFFMEMTKTVPTTAGHDMNIRVGDYQMYLSGERLESFAGIFGWFTGPITSFVGLIIPIFLLKYGFNSNWEILFFDGSRSSIVVVPIIVDAIGFFLMTIPYLFWDYDNNKQNMVMEVLKRRAEVTEKRAKEEGVSVSGGYKG
;
A
#
# COMPACT_ATOMS: atom_id res chain seq x y z
N MET A 1 -46.10 11.53 20.18
CA MET A 1 -45.30 10.35 19.73
C MET A 1 -46.14 9.63 18.67
N SER A 2 -45.91 9.93 17.39
CA SER A 2 -46.60 9.32 16.25
C SER A 2 -46.02 7.93 15.98
N LYS A 3 -46.90 6.95 15.83
CA LYS A 3 -46.56 5.59 15.39
C LYS A 3 -46.07 5.65 13.95
N GLU A 4 -44.74 5.80 13.75
CA GLU A 4 -44.15 5.50 12.46
C GLU A 4 -44.26 4.00 12.19
N GLY A 5 -45.06 3.66 11.18
CA GLY A 5 -45.35 2.30 10.78
C GLY A 5 -44.08 1.54 10.45
N LYS A 6 -43.87 0.39 11.09
CA LYS A 6 -42.86 -0.60 10.75
C LYS A 6 -43.11 -1.10 9.32
N THR A 7 -42.58 -0.39 8.32
CA THR A 7 -42.54 -0.92 6.95
C THR A 7 -41.75 -2.23 6.96
N SER A 8 -42.35 -3.31 6.47
CA SER A 8 -41.73 -4.63 6.46
C SER A 8 -40.45 -4.60 5.64
N LEU A 9 -39.42 -5.36 6.03
CA LEU A 9 -38.17 -5.50 5.29
C LEU A 9 -38.38 -5.81 3.80
N GLY A 10 -39.44 -6.57 3.47
CA GLY A 10 -39.82 -6.89 2.10
C GLY A 10 -40.34 -5.67 1.29
N THR A 11 -41.02 -4.74 1.93
CA THR A 11 -41.50 -3.51 1.26
C THR A 11 -40.35 -2.55 0.99
N LYS A 12 -39.40 -2.43 1.92
CA LYS A 12 -38.15 -1.64 1.73
C LYS A 12 -37.28 -2.23 0.62
N ALA A 13 -37.12 -3.54 0.55
CA ALA A 13 -36.36 -4.21 -0.50
C ALA A 13 -37.01 -4.02 -1.88
N LYS A 14 -38.35 -4.15 -2.01
CA LYS A 14 -39.05 -3.91 -3.28
C LYS A 14 -38.90 -2.44 -3.73
N GLY A 15 -39.03 -1.47 -2.82
CA GLY A 15 -38.78 -0.06 -3.13
C GLY A 15 -37.38 0.20 -3.66
N LEU A 16 -36.35 -0.38 -3.02
CA LEU A 16 -34.97 -0.26 -3.46
C LEU A 16 -34.74 -0.88 -4.86
N PHE A 17 -35.33 -2.04 -5.14
CA PHE A 17 -35.25 -2.66 -6.47
C PHE A 17 -35.89 -1.81 -7.57
N THR A 18 -37.02 -1.17 -7.27
CA THR A 18 -37.71 -0.25 -8.19
C THR A 18 -36.84 0.97 -8.45
N GLU A 19 -36.30 1.60 -7.43
CA GLU A 19 -35.36 2.74 -7.53
C GLU A 19 -34.12 2.40 -8.36
N ILE A 20 -33.50 1.25 -8.11
CA ILE A 20 -32.33 0.78 -8.89
C ILE A 20 -32.69 0.60 -10.36
N LYS A 21 -33.87 0.07 -10.67
CA LYS A 21 -34.31 -0.15 -12.06
C LYS A 21 -34.58 1.17 -12.78
N GLU A 22 -35.25 2.11 -12.13
CA GLU A 22 -35.58 3.42 -12.67
C GLU A 22 -34.32 4.28 -12.91
N HIS A 23 -33.38 4.23 -11.99
CA HIS A 23 -32.14 5.02 -12.05
C HIS A 23 -30.91 4.21 -12.49
N TRP A 24 -31.10 3.14 -13.27
CA TRP A 24 -30.01 2.30 -13.75
C TRP A 24 -29.02 3.04 -14.64
N ASN A 25 -29.53 3.81 -15.62
CA ASN A 25 -28.71 4.56 -16.59
C ASN A 25 -28.67 6.07 -16.30
N THR A 26 -29.61 6.60 -15.53
CA THR A 26 -29.73 8.01 -15.18
C THR A 26 -29.59 8.20 -13.68
N PRO A 27 -28.84 9.21 -13.22
CA PRO A 27 -28.75 9.46 -11.78
C PRO A 27 -30.13 9.83 -11.19
N GLY A 28 -30.39 9.40 -9.95
CA GLY A 28 -31.57 9.81 -9.19
C GLY A 28 -31.51 11.27 -8.76
N GLU A 29 -32.61 11.79 -8.24
CA GLU A 29 -32.70 13.17 -7.77
C GLU A 29 -31.65 13.44 -6.68
N GLY A 30 -30.87 14.51 -6.85
CA GLY A 30 -29.75 14.85 -5.94
C GLY A 30 -28.53 13.94 -6.04
N LYS A 31 -28.52 12.95 -6.94
CA LYS A 31 -27.37 12.06 -7.22
C LYS A 31 -26.73 12.41 -8.56
N TYR A 32 -25.45 12.13 -8.70
CA TYR A 32 -24.68 12.37 -9.92
C TYR A 32 -24.20 11.07 -10.61
N VAL A 33 -24.20 9.96 -9.87
CA VAL A 33 -23.70 8.66 -10.32
C VAL A 33 -24.87 7.71 -10.55
N PRO A 34 -25.12 7.17 -11.76
CA PRO A 34 -26.16 6.18 -12.01
C PRO A 34 -25.78 4.80 -11.43
N TYR A 35 -26.76 3.97 -11.10
CA TYR A 35 -26.53 2.66 -10.48
C TYR A 35 -25.67 1.70 -11.34
N LYS A 36 -25.76 1.81 -12.66
CA LYS A 36 -24.87 1.07 -13.58
C LYS A 36 -23.39 1.37 -13.32
N GLU A 37 -23.06 2.64 -13.09
CA GLU A 37 -21.69 3.07 -12.79
C GLU A 37 -21.27 2.66 -11.37
N TYR A 38 -22.19 2.67 -10.40
CA TYR A 38 -21.95 2.08 -9.07
C TYR A 38 -21.54 0.62 -9.17
N LYS A 39 -22.25 -0.18 -9.97
CA LYS A 39 -21.88 -1.57 -10.22
C LYS A 39 -20.46 -1.67 -10.81
N ASP A 40 -20.15 -0.85 -11.81
CA ASP A 40 -18.83 -0.86 -12.45
C ASP A 40 -17.72 -0.46 -11.45
N ILE A 41 -17.98 0.50 -10.56
CA ILE A 41 -17.06 0.88 -9.48
C ILE A 41 -16.86 -0.28 -8.50
N VAL A 42 -17.93 -0.94 -8.07
CA VAL A 42 -17.86 -2.08 -7.13
C VAL A 42 -17.00 -3.20 -7.71
N ILE A 43 -17.22 -3.57 -8.98
CA ILE A 43 -16.44 -4.62 -9.65
C ILE A 43 -14.98 -4.18 -9.81
N ALA A 44 -14.74 -2.94 -10.22
CA ALA A 44 -13.40 -2.41 -10.42
C ALA A 44 -12.59 -2.36 -9.10
N VAL A 45 -13.20 -1.89 -8.00
CA VAL A 45 -12.55 -1.85 -6.69
C VAL A 45 -12.33 -3.26 -6.13
N GLY A 46 -13.32 -4.15 -6.25
CA GLY A 46 -13.19 -5.54 -5.83
C GLY A 46 -12.07 -6.26 -6.57
N SER A 47 -12.02 -6.12 -7.89
CA SER A 47 -10.95 -6.70 -8.72
C SER A 47 -9.58 -6.09 -8.39
N ASN A 48 -9.51 -4.78 -8.19
CA ASN A 48 -8.26 -4.11 -7.79
C ASN A 48 -7.76 -4.63 -6.44
N TYR A 49 -8.66 -4.80 -5.49
CA TYR A 49 -8.32 -5.33 -4.17
C TYR A 49 -7.83 -6.79 -4.26
N THR A 50 -8.51 -7.64 -5.03
CA THR A 50 -8.10 -9.02 -5.29
C THR A 50 -6.71 -9.07 -5.94
N GLY A 51 -6.47 -8.24 -6.96
CA GLY A 51 -5.15 -8.13 -7.60
C GLY A 51 -4.06 -7.65 -6.63
N THR A 52 -4.34 -6.65 -5.80
CA THR A 52 -3.40 -6.17 -4.78
C THR A 52 -3.07 -7.26 -3.77
N LYS A 53 -4.06 -8.00 -3.29
CA LYS A 53 -3.83 -9.14 -2.38
C LYS A 53 -3.03 -10.25 -3.04
N THR A 54 -3.26 -10.54 -4.32
CA THR A 54 -2.43 -11.50 -5.07
C THR A 54 -0.97 -11.03 -5.16
N LEU A 55 -0.73 -9.72 -5.34
CA LEU A 55 0.62 -9.16 -5.35
C LEU A 55 1.29 -9.18 -3.95
N GLU A 56 0.52 -9.08 -2.88
CA GLU A 56 1.05 -9.24 -1.52
C GLU A 56 1.69 -10.61 -1.32
N TYR A 57 1.17 -11.67 -1.95
CA TYR A 57 1.80 -12.99 -1.94
C TYR A 57 3.19 -12.98 -2.62
N ILE A 58 3.39 -12.20 -3.69
CA ILE A 58 4.74 -12.02 -4.26
C ILE A 58 5.61 -11.23 -3.29
N GLY A 59 5.13 -10.11 -2.75
CA GLY A 59 5.90 -9.27 -1.83
C GLY A 59 6.28 -10.00 -0.55
N PHE A 60 5.35 -10.75 0.02
CA PHE A 60 5.49 -11.42 1.29
C PHE A 60 6.25 -12.75 1.18
N TRP A 61 5.80 -13.63 0.29
CA TRP A 61 6.36 -14.97 0.14
C TRP A 61 7.60 -15.00 -0.75
N SER A 62 7.79 -14.01 -1.65
CA SER A 62 8.96 -13.95 -2.51
C SER A 62 10.25 -13.81 -1.72
N SER A 63 10.26 -13.06 -0.63
CA SER A 63 11.45 -12.90 0.22
C SER A 63 11.96 -14.23 0.75
N CYS A 64 11.05 -15.11 1.12
CA CYS A 64 11.39 -16.37 1.76
C CYS A 64 11.52 -17.51 0.76
N PHE A 65 10.50 -17.73 -0.07
CA PHE A 65 10.48 -18.89 -0.94
C PHE A 65 11.13 -18.63 -2.30
N LEU A 66 10.80 -17.51 -2.94
CA LEU A 66 11.31 -17.25 -4.27
C LEU A 66 12.80 -16.88 -4.24
N ILE A 67 13.20 -15.94 -3.38
CA ILE A 67 14.57 -15.44 -3.31
C ILE A 67 15.52 -16.50 -2.75
N MET A 68 15.22 -17.06 -1.59
CA MET A 68 16.12 -18.01 -0.93
C MET A 68 16.02 -19.42 -1.53
N HIS A 69 14.83 -19.94 -1.73
CA HIS A 69 14.65 -21.32 -2.16
C HIS A 69 14.80 -21.50 -3.67
N HIS A 70 14.11 -20.70 -4.50
CA HIS A 70 14.12 -20.87 -5.94
C HIS A 70 15.27 -20.15 -6.62
N TYR A 71 15.56 -18.89 -6.25
CA TYR A 71 16.68 -18.14 -6.82
C TYR A 71 18.03 -18.51 -6.16
N ARG A 72 17.98 -19.18 -4.99
CA ARG A 72 19.16 -19.58 -4.21
C ARG A 72 20.08 -18.39 -3.94
N LEU A 73 19.51 -17.29 -3.44
CA LEU A 73 20.22 -16.06 -3.12
C LEU A 73 20.39 -15.91 -1.61
N PRO A 74 21.53 -15.40 -1.14
CA PRO A 74 21.69 -15.01 0.25
C PRO A 74 20.72 -13.87 0.58
N TYR A 75 19.80 -14.10 1.51
CA TYR A 75 18.74 -13.14 1.83
C TYR A 75 19.28 -11.83 2.41
N LEU A 76 20.31 -11.90 3.26
CA LEU A 76 20.95 -10.71 3.82
C LEU A 76 21.59 -9.84 2.72
N THR A 77 22.32 -10.45 1.80
CA THR A 77 22.95 -9.73 0.67
C THR A 77 21.90 -9.04 -0.19
N PHE A 78 20.82 -9.73 -0.52
CA PHE A 78 19.72 -9.17 -1.28
C PHE A 78 19.09 -7.97 -0.56
N SER A 79 18.88 -8.07 0.76
CA SER A 79 18.30 -7.00 1.58
C SER A 79 19.24 -5.79 1.71
N VAL A 80 20.55 -6.00 1.87
CA VAL A 80 21.55 -4.93 1.94
C VAL A 80 21.62 -4.15 0.62
N ILE A 81 21.61 -4.84 -0.52
CA ILE A 81 21.58 -4.16 -1.83
C ILE A 81 20.31 -3.36 -2.00
N GLY A 82 19.16 -3.88 -1.57
CA GLY A 82 17.89 -3.15 -1.53
C GLY A 82 18.01 -1.84 -0.74
N LEU A 83 18.68 -1.88 0.41
CA LEU A 83 18.95 -0.69 1.23
C LEU A 83 19.83 0.34 0.51
N LEU A 84 20.88 -0.08 -0.16
CA LEU A 84 21.78 0.81 -0.91
C LEU A 84 21.08 1.59 -2.03
N ASN A 85 19.99 1.06 -2.58
CA ASN A 85 19.21 1.69 -3.63
C ASN A 85 18.19 2.73 -3.10
N MET A 86 17.96 2.80 -1.81
CA MET A 86 16.97 3.66 -1.17
C MET A 86 17.18 5.17 -1.44
N PRO A 87 18.39 5.75 -1.40
CA PRO A 87 18.61 7.16 -1.66
C PRO A 87 18.08 7.63 -3.03
N LEU A 88 18.15 6.76 -4.04
CA LEU A 88 17.63 7.05 -5.38
C LEU A 88 16.11 7.15 -5.41
N GLY A 89 15.44 6.29 -4.65
CA GLY A 89 13.99 6.36 -4.48
C GLY A 89 13.56 7.71 -3.91
N TYR A 90 14.34 8.28 -3.00
CA TYR A 90 14.04 9.59 -2.39
C TYR A 90 14.18 10.75 -3.37
N ILE A 91 15.27 10.79 -4.14
CA ILE A 91 15.47 11.82 -5.16
C ILE A 91 14.35 11.77 -6.20
N SER A 92 14.00 10.58 -6.66
CA SER A 92 12.88 10.38 -7.58
C SER A 92 11.55 10.83 -7.00
N ALA A 93 11.29 10.55 -5.72
CA ALA A 93 10.06 10.94 -5.04
C ALA A 93 9.92 12.46 -4.92
N LEU A 94 10.99 13.19 -4.58
CA LEU A 94 10.98 14.66 -4.52
C LEU A 94 10.57 15.29 -5.86
N ILE A 95 11.18 14.84 -6.94
CA ILE A 95 10.87 15.33 -8.29
C ILE A 95 9.41 15.00 -8.60
N TRP A 96 8.96 13.79 -8.28
CA TRP A 96 7.62 13.32 -8.56
C TRP A 96 6.54 14.09 -7.77
N TRP A 97 6.76 14.37 -6.49
CA TRP A 97 5.82 15.15 -5.68
C TRP A 97 5.65 16.56 -6.23
N TYR A 98 6.77 17.22 -6.58
CA TYR A 98 6.72 18.52 -7.19
C TYR A 98 5.91 18.52 -8.51
N VAL A 99 6.13 17.52 -9.36
CA VAL A 99 5.39 17.33 -10.61
C VAL A 99 3.91 17.08 -10.36
N CYS A 100 3.57 16.26 -9.39
CA CYS A 100 2.18 15.88 -9.10
C CYS A 100 1.35 17.01 -8.50
N ASP A 101 1.87 17.74 -7.52
CA ASP A 101 1.13 18.80 -6.86
C ASP A 101 1.01 20.06 -7.72
N ASN A 102 1.88 20.23 -8.70
CA ASN A 102 1.73 21.25 -9.74
C ASN A 102 0.86 20.77 -10.92
N LEU A 103 -0.15 19.94 -10.67
CA LEU A 103 -1.18 19.45 -11.62
C LEU A 103 -0.68 18.60 -12.79
N GLY A 104 0.59 18.20 -12.77
CA GLY A 104 1.13 17.36 -13.80
C GLY A 104 1.41 18.03 -15.13
N PHE A 105 1.23 19.33 -15.21
CA PHE A 105 1.65 20.11 -16.35
C PHE A 105 2.62 21.17 -15.84
N LEU A 106 3.88 20.90 -16.05
CA LEU A 106 4.92 21.84 -15.74
C LEU A 106 5.02 22.89 -16.85
N PRO A 107 5.41 24.14 -16.55
CA PRO A 107 5.80 25.08 -17.57
C PRO A 107 6.86 24.47 -18.49
N LYS A 108 6.79 24.72 -19.77
CA LYS A 108 7.72 24.16 -20.78
C LYS A 108 9.20 24.26 -20.36
N LYS A 109 9.59 25.36 -19.70
CA LYS A 109 10.95 25.59 -19.20
C LYS A 109 11.31 24.62 -18.06
N THR A 110 10.41 24.42 -17.11
CA THR A 110 10.61 23.51 -15.97
C THR A 110 10.57 22.06 -16.43
N GLU A 111 9.66 21.72 -17.32
CA GLU A 111 9.58 20.40 -17.91
C GLU A 111 10.88 19.98 -18.63
N ARG A 112 11.46 20.88 -19.43
CA ARG A 112 12.77 20.66 -20.06
C ARG A 112 13.87 20.37 -19.04
N LYS A 113 13.89 21.12 -17.91
CA LYS A 113 14.85 20.87 -16.83
C LYS A 113 14.65 19.48 -16.20
N VAL A 114 13.40 19.07 -15.96
CA VAL A 114 13.10 17.75 -15.40
C VAL A 114 13.52 16.63 -16.36
N TYR A 115 13.23 16.75 -17.66
CA TYR A 115 13.72 15.81 -18.67
C TYR A 115 15.25 15.78 -18.76
N LEU A 116 15.93 16.93 -18.60
CA LEU A 116 17.39 16.97 -18.55
C LEU A 116 17.92 16.18 -17.35
N VAL A 117 17.34 16.37 -16.17
CA VAL A 117 17.75 15.63 -14.96
C VAL A 117 17.57 14.12 -15.15
N TYR A 118 16.41 13.69 -15.67
CA TYR A 118 16.17 12.27 -15.95
C TYR A 118 17.11 11.73 -17.04
N GLY A 119 17.40 12.54 -18.06
CA GLY A 119 18.40 12.20 -19.10
C GLY A 119 19.80 12.00 -18.53
N LEU A 120 20.24 12.89 -17.64
CA LEU A 120 21.54 12.77 -16.96
C LEU A 120 21.58 11.52 -16.06
N MET A 121 20.49 11.21 -15.36
CA MET A 121 20.38 9.96 -14.57
C MET A 121 20.52 8.73 -15.48
N MET A 122 19.85 8.73 -16.63
CA MET A 122 19.94 7.62 -17.60
C MET A 122 21.36 7.49 -18.16
N LEU A 123 22.01 8.59 -18.55
CA LEU A 123 23.39 8.58 -19.04
C LEU A 123 24.37 8.07 -17.98
N PHE A 124 24.24 8.50 -16.74
CA PHE A 124 25.03 7.98 -15.64
C PHE A 124 24.79 6.49 -15.44
N GLY A 125 23.53 6.04 -15.43
CA GLY A 125 23.19 4.63 -15.32
C GLY A 125 23.81 3.79 -16.45
N ILE A 126 23.75 4.25 -17.70
CA ILE A 126 24.39 3.59 -18.84
C ILE A 126 25.90 3.54 -18.66
N SER A 127 26.52 4.62 -18.21
CA SER A 127 27.97 4.68 -18.01
C SER A 127 28.46 3.65 -16.98
N THR A 128 27.70 3.40 -15.90
CA THR A 128 28.04 2.38 -14.89
C THR A 128 27.88 0.94 -15.38
N LEU A 129 27.10 0.71 -16.44
CA LEU A 129 27.03 -0.61 -17.09
C LEU A 129 28.21 -0.87 -18.02
N ILE A 130 28.76 0.20 -18.62
CA ILE A 130 29.89 0.11 -19.56
C ILE A 130 31.21 0.16 -18.81
N PHE A 131 31.34 1.09 -17.87
CA PHE A 131 32.58 1.31 -17.12
C PHE A 131 32.49 0.72 -15.72
N ASP A 132 33.54 0.02 -15.31
CA ASP A 132 33.65 -0.52 -13.96
C ASP A 132 34.22 0.55 -13.00
N TYR A 133 33.32 1.34 -12.44
CA TYR A 133 33.68 2.40 -11.49
C TYR A 133 34.25 1.88 -10.17
N SER A 134 34.10 0.60 -9.85
CA SER A 134 34.73 0.03 -8.65
C SER A 134 36.25 0.16 -8.64
N ARG A 135 36.85 0.22 -9.84
CA ARG A 135 38.30 0.38 -10.01
C ARG A 135 38.82 1.77 -9.64
N LEU A 136 37.93 2.76 -9.52
CA LEU A 136 38.33 4.12 -9.09
C LEU A 136 38.48 4.23 -7.57
N PHE A 137 38.06 3.22 -6.83
CA PHE A 137 38.13 3.19 -5.37
C PHE A 137 39.29 2.29 -4.93
N ASP A 138 39.88 2.66 -3.80
CA ASP A 138 40.91 1.83 -3.19
C ASP A 138 40.31 0.48 -2.79
N GLN A 139 40.80 -0.58 -3.42
CA GLN A 139 40.35 -1.96 -3.18
C GLN A 139 40.64 -2.45 -1.75
N SER A 140 41.62 -1.84 -1.09
CA SER A 140 41.98 -2.09 0.32
C SER A 140 41.16 -1.27 1.30
N GLY A 141 40.36 -0.32 0.80
CA GLY A 141 39.54 0.57 1.63
C GLY A 141 38.47 -0.19 2.43
N SER A 142 38.21 0.25 3.65
CA SER A 142 37.26 -0.38 4.59
C SER A 142 35.88 -0.60 3.99
N PHE A 143 35.41 0.33 3.15
CA PHE A 143 34.09 0.23 2.51
C PHE A 143 34.02 -0.92 1.50
N ILE A 144 35.02 -1.05 0.62
CA ILE A 144 35.10 -2.14 -0.36
C ILE A 144 35.27 -3.49 0.34
N THR A 145 36.05 -3.53 1.39
CA THR A 145 36.27 -4.75 2.21
C THR A 145 34.94 -5.18 2.85
N ILE A 146 34.14 -4.25 3.41
CA ILE A 146 32.83 -4.55 3.97
C ILE A 146 31.88 -5.07 2.89
N LEU A 147 31.83 -4.43 1.70
CA LEU A 147 30.99 -4.90 0.61
C LEU A 147 31.36 -6.33 0.17
N ASN A 148 32.64 -6.61 0.02
CA ASN A 148 33.11 -7.93 -0.41
C ASN A 148 32.99 -9.01 0.68
N SER A 149 32.70 -8.64 1.93
CA SER A 149 32.48 -9.62 3.01
C SER A 149 31.12 -10.31 2.94
N PHE A 150 30.16 -9.77 2.20
CA PHE A 150 28.84 -10.40 2.02
C PHE A 150 28.88 -11.43 0.89
N GLU A 151 28.35 -12.60 1.12
CA GLU A 151 28.28 -13.66 0.12
C GLU A 151 27.50 -13.19 -1.14
N GLY A 152 28.11 -13.36 -2.30
CA GLY A 152 27.52 -12.94 -3.58
C GLY A 152 27.51 -11.43 -3.81
N MET A 153 28.24 -10.64 -3.02
CA MET A 153 28.37 -9.20 -3.17
C MET A 153 29.82 -8.85 -3.53
N ASN A 154 29.97 -8.07 -4.56
CA ASN A 154 31.24 -7.45 -4.90
C ASN A 154 31.00 -6.00 -5.31
N ALA A 155 32.07 -5.19 -5.23
CA ALA A 155 31.96 -3.76 -5.53
C ALA A 155 31.44 -3.51 -6.94
N THR A 156 31.85 -4.27 -7.93
CA THR A 156 31.38 -4.16 -9.32
C THR A 156 29.89 -4.43 -9.44
N ALA A 157 29.37 -5.50 -8.80
CA ALA A 157 27.93 -5.80 -8.81
C ALA A 157 27.10 -4.72 -8.11
N CYS A 158 27.60 -4.14 -7.01
CA CYS A 158 26.97 -3.02 -6.32
C CYS A 158 26.88 -1.79 -7.21
N PHE A 159 27.97 -1.38 -7.87
CA PHE A 159 27.98 -0.24 -8.78
C PHE A 159 27.06 -0.47 -9.99
N LYS A 160 27.04 -1.66 -10.57
CA LYS A 160 26.11 -2.02 -11.65
C LYS A 160 24.67 -1.96 -11.19
N THR A 161 24.35 -2.47 -10.01
CA THR A 161 23.00 -2.41 -9.42
C THR A 161 22.58 -0.96 -9.23
N PHE A 162 23.44 -0.14 -8.62
CA PHE A 162 23.20 1.27 -8.39
C PHE A 162 22.96 2.03 -9.72
N GLY A 163 23.82 1.82 -10.71
CA GLY A 163 23.67 2.41 -12.03
C GLY A 163 22.41 1.97 -12.76
N THR A 164 22.04 0.72 -12.63
CA THR A 164 20.78 0.21 -13.19
C THR A 164 19.58 0.93 -12.57
N HIS A 165 19.60 1.20 -11.27
CA HIS A 165 18.55 1.97 -10.62
C HIS A 165 18.50 3.42 -11.11
N PHE A 166 19.64 4.07 -11.37
CA PHE A 166 19.68 5.41 -11.97
C PHE A 166 19.07 5.43 -13.36
N LEU A 167 19.49 4.51 -14.22
CA LEU A 167 18.95 4.34 -15.57
C LEU A 167 17.43 4.17 -15.52
N TYR A 168 16.98 3.31 -14.61
CA TYR A 168 15.61 2.94 -14.47
C TYR A 168 14.74 4.11 -13.94
N THR A 169 15.21 4.79 -12.90
CA THR A 169 14.54 5.95 -12.32
C THR A 169 14.39 7.06 -13.35
N GLY A 170 15.45 7.34 -14.13
CA GLY A 170 15.41 8.32 -15.20
C GLY A 170 14.40 7.96 -16.29
N TRP A 171 14.43 6.73 -16.78
CA TRP A 171 13.50 6.25 -17.79
C TRP A 171 12.04 6.28 -17.33
N VAL A 172 11.77 5.78 -16.13
CA VAL A 172 10.41 5.76 -15.58
C VAL A 172 9.87 7.16 -15.34
N GLY A 173 10.69 8.06 -14.80
CA GLY A 173 10.29 9.44 -14.58
C GLY A 173 9.95 10.16 -15.90
N ALA A 174 10.80 10.03 -16.91
CA ALA A 174 10.56 10.61 -18.24
C ALA A 174 9.32 9.99 -18.91
N ARG A 175 9.18 8.65 -18.86
CA ARG A 175 8.03 7.91 -19.37
C ARG A 175 6.72 8.37 -18.72
N ASN A 176 6.71 8.50 -17.41
CA ASN A 176 5.50 8.87 -16.67
C ASN A 176 5.03 10.28 -17.02
N ILE A 177 5.95 11.26 -17.21
CA ILE A 177 5.58 12.60 -17.65
C ILE A 177 4.99 12.55 -19.07
N PHE A 178 5.62 11.80 -19.98
CA PHE A 178 5.16 11.65 -21.36
C PHE A 178 3.77 11.03 -21.46
N TRP A 179 3.54 9.90 -20.79
CA TRP A 179 2.25 9.23 -20.79
C TRP A 179 1.16 10.03 -20.09
N ARG A 180 1.50 10.72 -19.01
CA ARG A 180 0.57 11.59 -18.29
C ARG A 180 -0.02 12.65 -19.23
N LYS A 181 0.78 13.31 -20.03
CA LYS A 181 0.32 14.28 -21.01
C LYS A 181 -0.65 13.69 -22.03
N LYS A 182 -0.42 12.46 -22.47
CA LYS A 182 -1.26 11.79 -23.46
C LYS A 182 -2.52 11.16 -22.87
N LEU A 183 -2.43 10.60 -21.68
CA LEU A 183 -3.50 9.77 -21.12
C LEU A 183 -4.46 10.55 -20.22
N ILE A 184 -4.02 11.63 -19.55
CA ILE A 184 -4.91 12.45 -18.70
C ILE A 184 -6.10 13.02 -19.48
N PRO A 185 -5.93 13.63 -20.67
CA PRO A 185 -7.08 14.14 -21.42
C PRO A 185 -8.10 13.06 -21.80
N LYS A 186 -7.64 11.81 -21.97
CA LYS A 186 -8.48 10.70 -22.42
C LYS A 186 -9.14 9.94 -21.25
N TYR A 187 -8.41 9.72 -20.18
CA TYR A 187 -8.85 8.82 -19.09
C TYR A 187 -9.07 9.52 -17.73
N GLY A 188 -8.73 10.81 -17.62
CA GLY A 188 -8.80 11.55 -16.39
C GLY A 188 -7.49 11.56 -15.60
N ARG A 189 -7.47 12.39 -14.53
CA ARG A 189 -6.26 12.67 -13.76
C ARG A 189 -5.72 11.47 -12.97
N TYR A 190 -6.60 10.63 -12.45
CA TYR A 190 -6.22 9.54 -11.57
C TYR A 190 -6.09 8.20 -12.29
N LYS A 191 -6.90 7.96 -13.32
CA LYS A 191 -6.94 6.67 -14.03
C LYS A 191 -5.79 6.45 -15.02
N TYR A 192 -5.06 7.50 -15.42
CA TYR A 192 -3.99 7.36 -16.41
C TYR A 192 -2.91 6.35 -15.98
N SER A 193 -2.57 6.30 -14.68
CA SER A 193 -1.54 5.39 -14.16
C SER A 193 -1.94 3.94 -14.34
N LEU A 194 -3.22 3.62 -14.20
CA LEU A 194 -3.76 2.28 -14.42
C LEU A 194 -3.46 1.80 -15.86
N TYR A 195 -3.71 2.67 -16.85
CA TYR A 195 -3.46 2.33 -18.26
C TYR A 195 -1.98 2.37 -18.65
N CYS A 196 -1.15 3.08 -17.87
CA CYS A 196 0.28 3.15 -18.08
C CYS A 196 1.04 1.97 -17.48
N ASP A 197 0.64 1.48 -16.30
CA ASP A 197 1.44 0.59 -15.48
C ASP A 197 0.93 -0.85 -15.41
N VAL A 198 -0.36 -1.09 -15.63
CA VAL A 198 -0.96 -2.42 -15.40
C VAL A 198 -0.41 -3.48 -16.36
N ILE A 199 -0.30 -3.16 -17.66
CA ILE A 199 0.22 -4.12 -18.65
C ILE A 199 1.68 -4.48 -18.36
N PRO A 200 2.61 -3.51 -18.16
CA PRO A 200 3.96 -3.82 -17.71
C PRO A 200 4.01 -4.61 -16.40
N LYS A 201 3.12 -4.30 -15.44
CA LYS A 201 3.03 -5.05 -14.18
C LYS A 201 2.65 -6.51 -14.41
N CYS A 202 1.68 -6.80 -15.29
CA CYS A 202 1.33 -8.18 -15.66
C CYS A 202 2.55 -8.93 -16.23
N ILE A 203 3.30 -8.30 -17.13
CA ILE A 203 4.51 -8.87 -17.70
C ILE A 203 5.53 -9.17 -16.59
N MET A 204 5.74 -8.24 -15.66
CA MET A 204 6.69 -8.44 -14.57
C MET A 204 6.27 -9.55 -13.61
N VAL A 205 4.98 -9.67 -13.31
CA VAL A 205 4.44 -10.76 -12.48
C VAL A 205 4.72 -12.13 -13.13
N ILE A 206 4.58 -12.23 -14.46
CA ILE A 206 4.93 -13.44 -15.20
C ILE A 206 6.44 -13.69 -15.12
N LEU A 207 7.27 -12.68 -15.38
CA LEU A 207 8.73 -12.83 -15.39
C LEU A 207 9.29 -13.24 -14.03
N VAL A 208 8.71 -12.78 -12.92
CA VAL A 208 9.12 -13.18 -11.56
C VAL A 208 9.06 -14.69 -11.37
N GLY A 209 8.03 -15.36 -11.89
CA GLY A 209 7.91 -16.83 -11.77
C GLY A 209 8.69 -17.61 -12.83
N TRP A 210 8.82 -17.05 -14.05
CA TRP A 210 9.35 -17.80 -15.20
C TRP A 210 10.84 -17.55 -15.49
N LEU A 211 11.42 -16.42 -15.01
CA LEU A 211 12.82 -16.15 -15.28
C LEU A 211 13.73 -17.12 -14.50
N PRO A 212 14.58 -17.92 -15.17
CA PRO A 212 15.37 -18.95 -14.52
C PRO A 212 16.64 -18.35 -13.88
N VAL A 213 16.47 -17.47 -12.89
CA VAL A 213 17.55 -16.76 -12.19
C VAL A 213 18.55 -17.72 -11.56
N TYR A 214 18.07 -18.88 -11.09
CA TYR A 214 18.92 -19.93 -10.48
C TYR A 214 19.95 -20.56 -11.44
N ASN A 215 19.73 -20.47 -12.74
CA ASN A 215 20.67 -21.00 -13.74
C ASN A 215 21.91 -20.12 -13.95
N ILE A 216 21.89 -18.90 -13.42
CA ILE A 216 23.06 -18.01 -13.48
C ILE A 216 24.11 -18.54 -12.48
N PRO A 217 25.31 -18.98 -12.96
CA PRO A 217 26.29 -19.63 -12.09
C PRO A 217 26.90 -18.66 -11.09
N ASP A 218 27.19 -17.43 -11.50
CA ASP A 218 27.78 -16.41 -10.63
C ASP A 218 26.73 -15.79 -9.70
N VAL A 219 26.95 -15.92 -8.38
CA VAL A 219 26.02 -15.46 -7.34
C VAL A 219 25.84 -13.94 -7.38
N ALA A 220 26.91 -13.17 -7.63
CA ALA A 220 26.84 -11.71 -7.69
C ALA A 220 25.98 -11.23 -8.88
N THR A 221 26.16 -11.85 -10.05
CA THR A 221 25.31 -11.58 -11.23
C THR A 221 23.87 -12.00 -10.96
N ARG A 222 23.63 -13.11 -10.27
CA ARG A 222 22.31 -13.59 -9.88
C ARG A 222 21.62 -12.60 -8.95
N VAL A 223 22.32 -12.08 -7.94
CA VAL A 223 21.83 -11.04 -7.02
C VAL A 223 21.46 -9.77 -7.80
N TRP A 224 22.33 -9.34 -8.72
CA TRP A 224 22.06 -8.16 -9.56
C TRP A 224 20.81 -8.34 -10.44
N VAL A 225 20.69 -9.47 -11.14
CA VAL A 225 19.51 -9.75 -11.99
C VAL A 225 18.22 -9.82 -11.18
N ALA A 226 18.25 -10.46 -10.00
CA ALA A 226 17.10 -10.51 -9.11
C ALA A 226 16.69 -9.11 -8.62
N ASN A 227 17.66 -8.28 -8.20
CA ASN A 227 17.39 -6.90 -7.80
C ASN A 227 16.80 -6.08 -8.95
N LEU A 228 17.31 -6.21 -10.17
CA LEU A 228 16.76 -5.58 -11.35
C LEU A 228 15.31 -6.01 -11.59
N LEU A 229 15.02 -7.29 -11.49
CA LEU A 229 13.69 -7.85 -11.67
C LEU A 229 12.70 -7.29 -10.64
N PHE A 230 13.07 -7.31 -9.34
CA PHE A 230 12.21 -6.78 -8.29
C PHE A 230 12.09 -5.25 -8.30
N ALA A 231 13.14 -4.53 -8.64
CA ALA A 231 13.07 -3.09 -8.85
C ALA A 231 12.09 -2.74 -9.97
N THR A 232 12.17 -3.45 -11.10
CA THR A 232 11.26 -3.29 -12.23
C THR A 232 9.82 -3.64 -11.83
N TYR A 233 9.63 -4.72 -11.10
CA TYR A 233 8.34 -5.11 -10.55
C TYR A 233 7.74 -4.02 -9.65
N ASN A 234 8.54 -3.40 -8.77
CA ASN A 234 8.06 -2.41 -7.81
C ASN A 234 7.76 -1.04 -8.44
N VAL A 235 8.38 -0.71 -9.56
CA VAL A 235 8.14 0.57 -10.25
C VAL A 235 6.78 0.62 -10.92
N PHE A 236 6.31 -0.50 -11.49
CA PHE A 236 4.99 -0.54 -12.08
C PHE A 236 3.94 -0.71 -10.99
N GLY A 237 3.13 0.34 -10.81
CA GLY A 237 2.11 0.36 -9.78
C GLY A 237 0.83 -0.36 -10.19
N PHE A 238 0.23 -1.07 -9.24
CA PHE A 238 -1.15 -1.55 -9.30
C PHE A 238 -1.86 -1.11 -8.02
N GLY A 239 -1.77 0.18 -7.71
CA GLY A 239 -2.27 0.70 -6.45
C GLY A 239 -3.74 1.12 -6.52
N ASN A 240 -4.24 1.66 -5.39
CA ASN A 240 -5.61 2.12 -5.16
C ASN A 240 -5.95 3.39 -5.98
N VAL A 241 -5.71 3.35 -7.29
CA VAL A 241 -6.03 4.45 -8.22
C VAL A 241 -7.51 4.79 -8.17
N LEU A 242 -8.37 3.77 -8.06
CA LEU A 242 -9.80 3.96 -7.95
C LEU A 242 -10.21 4.64 -6.64
N GLU A 243 -9.50 4.41 -5.56
CA GLU A 243 -9.74 5.12 -4.30
C GLU A 243 -9.52 6.64 -4.46
N GLN A 244 -8.53 7.03 -5.23
CA GLN A 244 -8.33 8.44 -5.57
C GLN A 244 -9.37 8.97 -6.57
N CYS A 245 -9.83 8.14 -7.52
CA CYS A 245 -10.90 8.49 -8.43
C CYS A 245 -12.23 8.78 -7.70
N THR A 246 -12.51 8.09 -6.59
CA THR A 246 -13.74 8.34 -5.82
C THR A 246 -13.83 9.75 -5.28
N LYS A 247 -12.69 10.43 -5.09
CA LYS A 247 -12.64 11.84 -4.65
C LYS A 247 -13.21 12.81 -5.69
N VAL A 248 -13.25 12.42 -6.96
CA VAL A 248 -13.66 13.28 -8.10
C VAL A 248 -14.85 12.74 -8.89
N ILE A 249 -15.46 11.63 -8.43
CA ILE A 249 -16.60 10.98 -9.10
C ILE A 249 -17.87 11.82 -9.00
N SER A 250 -18.13 12.46 -7.84
CA SER A 250 -19.34 13.21 -7.58
C SER A 250 -19.05 14.52 -6.84
N PRO A 251 -19.76 15.61 -7.16
CA PRO A 251 -19.76 16.83 -6.35
C PRO A 251 -20.37 16.62 -4.96
N ASN A 252 -21.28 15.66 -4.81
CA ASN A 252 -21.96 15.37 -3.55
C ASN A 252 -21.05 14.56 -2.60
N LEU A 253 -20.77 15.11 -1.41
CA LEU A 253 -19.92 14.47 -0.41
C LEU A 253 -20.48 13.15 0.10
N GLN A 254 -21.80 13.10 0.36
CA GLN A 254 -22.44 11.87 0.85
C GLN A 254 -22.37 10.76 -0.19
N GLU A 255 -22.58 11.10 -1.46
CA GLU A 255 -22.45 10.15 -2.56
C GLU A 255 -21.00 9.64 -2.69
N ARG A 256 -19.99 10.51 -2.54
CA ARG A 256 -18.57 10.07 -2.52
C ARG A 256 -18.27 9.09 -1.40
N ILE A 257 -18.81 9.33 -0.20
CA ILE A 257 -18.64 8.42 0.94
C ILE A 257 -19.30 7.06 0.64
N LEU A 258 -20.52 7.06 0.07
CA LEU A 258 -21.21 5.83 -0.31
C LEU A 258 -20.48 5.07 -1.41
N VAL A 259 -20.06 5.77 -2.48
CA VAL A 259 -19.27 5.19 -3.59
C VAL A 259 -17.98 4.59 -3.11
N ARG A 260 -17.39 5.08 -2.02
CA ARG A 260 -16.16 4.53 -1.44
C ARG A 260 -16.43 3.36 -0.49
N SER A 261 -17.44 3.48 0.38
CA SER A 261 -17.67 2.49 1.45
C SER A 261 -18.27 1.18 0.94
N TYR A 262 -19.21 1.21 -0.01
CA TYR A 262 -19.83 -0.01 -0.54
C TYR A 262 -18.85 -0.93 -1.28
N PRO A 263 -18.02 -0.45 -2.21
CA PRO A 263 -17.06 -1.28 -2.89
C PRO A 263 -16.04 -1.93 -1.95
N VAL A 264 -15.61 -1.23 -0.90
CA VAL A 264 -14.68 -1.79 0.08
C VAL A 264 -15.33 -2.96 0.82
N LYS A 265 -16.58 -2.85 1.25
CA LYS A 265 -17.31 -3.95 1.90
C LYS A 265 -17.47 -5.17 1.01
N VAL A 266 -17.81 -4.94 -0.26
CA VAL A 266 -17.90 -6.03 -1.25
C VAL A 266 -16.53 -6.65 -1.51
N SER A 267 -15.47 -5.85 -1.56
CA SER A 267 -14.10 -6.36 -1.74
C SER A 267 -13.63 -7.23 -0.57
N HIS A 268 -14.08 -6.97 0.66
CA HIS A 268 -13.81 -7.84 1.80
C HIS A 268 -14.42 -9.24 1.62
N ILE A 269 -15.62 -9.33 1.07
CA ILE A 269 -16.26 -10.63 0.76
C ILE A 269 -15.42 -11.39 -0.28
N PHE A 270 -15.04 -10.74 -1.37
CA PHE A 270 -14.19 -11.35 -2.39
C PHE A 270 -12.82 -11.77 -1.83
N ASN A 271 -12.25 -10.97 -0.96
CA ASN A 271 -10.98 -11.31 -0.31
C ASN A 271 -11.12 -12.54 0.61
N SER A 272 -12.23 -12.66 1.35
CA SER A 272 -12.50 -13.85 2.16
C SER A 272 -12.63 -15.11 1.29
N ILE A 273 -13.27 -14.99 0.14
CA ILE A 273 -13.35 -16.10 -0.85
C ILE A 273 -11.95 -16.43 -1.38
N LEU A 274 -11.15 -15.44 -1.74
CA LEU A 274 -9.78 -15.64 -2.22
C LEU A 274 -8.89 -16.26 -1.14
N ALA A 275 -9.07 -15.85 0.12
CA ALA A 275 -8.36 -16.42 1.27
C ALA A 275 -8.68 -17.90 1.52
N ILE A 276 -9.78 -18.42 0.98
CA ILE A 276 -10.09 -19.85 0.99
C ILE A 276 -9.53 -20.54 -0.25
N ILE A 277 -9.77 -19.96 -1.44
CA ILE A 277 -9.44 -20.60 -2.72
C ILE A 277 -7.93 -20.69 -2.93
N LEU A 278 -7.16 -19.64 -2.67
CA LEU A 278 -5.72 -19.65 -2.91
C LEU A 278 -4.98 -20.71 -2.09
N PRO A 279 -5.14 -20.78 -0.75
CA PRO A 279 -4.50 -21.82 0.01
C PRO A 279 -5.00 -23.24 -0.33
N ALA A 280 -6.26 -23.39 -0.75
CA ALA A 280 -6.78 -24.69 -1.22
C ALA A 280 -6.06 -25.14 -2.50
N ILE A 281 -5.84 -24.22 -3.45
CA ILE A 281 -5.04 -24.48 -4.65
C ILE A 281 -3.59 -24.79 -4.26
N VAL A 282 -3.01 -23.99 -3.36
CA VAL A 282 -1.63 -24.18 -2.89
C VAL A 282 -1.46 -25.54 -2.22
N GLY A 283 -2.41 -25.96 -1.38
CA GLY A 283 -2.40 -27.27 -0.72
C GLY A 283 -2.47 -28.47 -1.70
N SER A 284 -2.88 -28.23 -2.95
CA SER A 284 -2.82 -29.24 -4.01
C SER A 284 -1.45 -29.33 -4.72
N LEU A 285 -0.57 -28.36 -4.48
CA LEU A 285 0.77 -28.33 -5.05
C LEU A 285 1.75 -29.19 -4.23
N ARG A 286 2.75 -29.76 -4.89
CA ARG A 286 3.68 -30.72 -4.28
C ARG A 286 4.48 -30.14 -3.09
N HIS A 287 4.89 -28.89 -3.21
CA HIS A 287 5.67 -28.18 -2.20
C HIS A 287 4.90 -27.00 -1.59
N GLU A 288 3.57 -26.99 -1.73
CA GLU A 288 2.68 -25.96 -1.20
C GLU A 288 3.14 -24.53 -1.58
N TRP A 289 3.31 -23.64 -0.60
CA TRP A 289 3.74 -22.27 -0.81
C TRP A 289 5.17 -22.13 -1.38
N ALA A 290 6.00 -23.15 -1.21
CA ALA A 290 7.34 -23.21 -1.77
C ALA A 290 7.36 -23.75 -3.20
N ASP A 291 6.22 -24.19 -3.76
CA ASP A 291 6.16 -24.71 -5.11
C ASP A 291 6.30 -23.59 -6.15
N ILE A 292 7.26 -23.73 -7.06
CA ILE A 292 7.49 -22.74 -8.12
C ILE A 292 6.27 -22.54 -9.02
N ASN A 293 5.40 -23.54 -9.15
CA ASN A 293 4.20 -23.45 -9.96
C ASN A 293 3.17 -22.47 -9.39
N PHE A 294 3.21 -22.20 -8.09
CA PHE A 294 2.44 -21.11 -7.48
C PHE A 294 2.80 -19.76 -8.10
N TYR A 295 4.08 -19.47 -8.25
CA TYR A 295 4.59 -18.22 -8.84
C TYR A 295 4.50 -18.19 -10.36
N ARG A 296 4.54 -19.37 -11.04
CA ARG A 296 4.46 -19.45 -12.51
C ARG A 296 3.04 -19.37 -13.05
N PHE A 297 2.08 -19.93 -12.36
CA PHE A 297 0.72 -20.08 -12.88
C PHE A 297 -0.32 -19.41 -12.00
N VAL A 298 -0.38 -19.74 -10.71
CA VAL A 298 -1.49 -19.30 -9.85
C VAL A 298 -1.50 -17.78 -9.71
N ILE A 299 -0.38 -17.18 -9.31
CA ILE A 299 -0.26 -15.72 -9.14
C ILE A 299 -0.48 -14.97 -10.46
N PRO A 300 0.23 -15.28 -11.58
CA PRO A 300 0.04 -14.55 -12.83
C PRO A 300 -1.40 -14.63 -13.37
N ILE A 301 -2.02 -15.81 -13.35
CA ILE A 301 -3.39 -15.98 -13.84
C ILE A 301 -4.36 -15.15 -13.00
N THR A 302 -4.31 -15.28 -11.68
CA THR A 302 -5.20 -14.55 -10.76
C THR A 302 -5.00 -13.04 -10.89
N PHE A 303 -3.75 -12.60 -10.97
CA PHE A 303 -3.43 -11.18 -11.11
C PHE A 303 -3.86 -10.61 -12.46
N CYS A 304 -3.57 -11.28 -13.58
CA CYS A 304 -3.92 -10.79 -14.92
C CYS A 304 -5.43 -10.69 -15.12
N ILE A 305 -6.21 -11.66 -14.60
CA ILE A 305 -7.67 -11.58 -14.61
C ILE A 305 -8.15 -10.37 -13.79
N SER A 306 -7.66 -10.21 -12.57
CA SER A 306 -8.01 -9.08 -11.70
C SER A 306 -7.64 -7.74 -12.34
N ALA A 307 -6.46 -7.65 -12.93
CA ALA A 307 -5.97 -6.46 -13.61
C ALA A 307 -6.81 -6.10 -14.83
N GLY A 308 -7.14 -7.08 -15.67
CA GLY A 308 -8.01 -6.92 -16.83
C GLY A 308 -9.41 -6.42 -16.45
N CYS A 309 -10.03 -7.04 -15.43
CA CYS A 309 -11.30 -6.59 -14.88
C CYS A 309 -11.22 -5.15 -14.35
N THR A 310 -10.18 -4.85 -13.56
CA THR A 310 -9.96 -3.50 -13.03
C THR A 310 -9.86 -2.47 -14.14
N MET A 311 -9.07 -2.71 -15.18
CA MET A 311 -8.91 -1.80 -16.32
C MET A 311 -10.23 -1.59 -17.07
N TYR A 312 -10.95 -2.66 -17.37
CA TYR A 312 -12.18 -2.61 -18.15
C TYR A 312 -13.29 -1.82 -17.42
N PHE A 313 -13.55 -2.15 -16.16
CA PHE A 313 -14.61 -1.49 -15.40
C PHE A 313 -14.22 -0.07 -14.97
N SER A 314 -12.96 0.19 -14.63
CA SER A 314 -12.49 1.56 -14.35
C SER A 314 -12.60 2.49 -15.54
N GLY A 315 -12.43 1.98 -16.75
CA GLY A 315 -12.60 2.75 -17.99
C GLY A 315 -13.98 3.38 -18.14
N ARG A 316 -15.01 2.73 -17.57
CA ARG A 316 -16.41 3.18 -17.63
C ARG A 316 -16.78 4.23 -16.58
N VAL A 317 -15.98 4.36 -15.53
CA VAL A 317 -16.20 5.33 -14.45
C VAL A 317 -15.82 6.73 -14.95
N LYS A 318 -16.66 7.73 -14.71
CA LYS A 318 -16.44 9.11 -15.16
C LYS A 318 -15.97 9.99 -13.99
N GLU A 319 -14.91 10.77 -14.22
CA GLU A 319 -14.51 11.85 -13.32
C GLU A 319 -15.39 13.07 -13.61
N ARG A 320 -16.21 13.49 -12.63
CA ARG A 320 -17.22 14.58 -12.82
C ARG A 320 -16.80 15.91 -12.22
N ILE A 321 -15.83 15.91 -11.32
CA ILE A 321 -15.30 17.17 -10.81
C ILE A 321 -14.22 17.65 -11.77
N PRO A 322 -14.49 18.67 -12.58
CA PRO A 322 -13.50 19.22 -13.49
C PRO A 322 -12.35 19.83 -12.69
N GLN A 323 -11.12 19.56 -13.11
CA GLN A 323 -9.94 20.19 -12.53
C GLN A 323 -9.77 21.58 -13.14
N PRO A 324 -9.31 22.60 -12.37
CA PRO A 324 -9.08 23.93 -12.93
C PRO A 324 -8.10 23.87 -14.10
N PRO A 325 -8.30 24.68 -15.16
CA PRO A 325 -7.38 24.73 -16.26
C PRO A 325 -6.00 25.17 -15.79
N ILE A 326 -4.99 24.49 -16.26
CA ILE A 326 -3.59 24.57 -15.84
C ILE A 326 -3.00 25.97 -15.96
N GLU A 327 -3.48 26.76 -16.92
CA GLU A 327 -2.97 28.08 -17.24
C GLU A 327 -3.20 29.13 -16.15
N LYS A 328 -4.09 28.85 -15.19
CA LYS A 328 -4.52 29.80 -14.15
C LYS A 328 -4.19 29.37 -12.71
N LYS A 329 -3.50 28.25 -12.52
CA LYS A 329 -3.11 27.81 -11.18
C LYS A 329 -1.81 28.47 -10.75
N VAL A 330 -1.83 29.07 -9.55
CA VAL A 330 -0.61 29.54 -8.87
C VAL A 330 0.25 28.31 -8.55
N GLN A 331 1.51 28.33 -9.00
CA GLN A 331 2.44 27.25 -8.69
C GLN A 331 2.84 27.29 -7.22
N ILE A 332 2.72 26.14 -6.56
CA ILE A 332 3.21 25.99 -5.20
C ILE A 332 4.73 25.91 -5.25
N LYS A 333 5.41 26.85 -4.57
CA LYS A 333 6.85 26.75 -4.41
C LYS A 333 7.19 25.54 -3.54
N PHE A 334 8.28 24.87 -3.85
CA PHE A 334 8.68 23.64 -3.18
C PHE A 334 8.77 23.79 -1.65
N TRP A 335 9.47 24.83 -1.18
CA TRP A 335 9.66 25.07 0.26
C TRP A 335 8.37 25.48 0.98
N ASP A 336 7.51 26.25 0.33
CA ASP A 336 6.22 26.66 0.89
C ASP A 336 5.30 25.45 1.07
N GLY A 337 5.31 24.52 0.10
CA GLY A 337 4.60 23.26 0.19
C GLY A 337 5.10 22.39 1.35
N MET A 338 6.43 22.23 1.47
CA MET A 338 7.04 21.49 2.57
C MET A 338 6.70 22.06 3.94
N LEU A 339 6.90 23.38 4.13
CA LEU A 339 6.61 24.04 5.41
C LEU A 339 5.11 24.01 5.73
N GLY A 340 4.26 24.13 4.72
CA GLY A 340 2.80 24.03 4.89
C GLY A 340 2.38 22.68 5.46
N VAL A 341 3.00 21.59 4.99
CA VAL A 341 2.70 20.24 5.46
C VAL A 341 3.22 20.00 6.88
N LEU A 342 4.40 20.50 7.22
CA LEU A 342 4.98 20.37 8.56
C LEU A 342 4.17 21.08 9.67
N LYS A 343 3.33 22.06 9.33
CA LYS A 343 2.44 22.74 10.27
C LYS A 343 1.20 21.93 10.67
N ASN A 344 0.93 20.82 9.96
CA ASN A 344 -0.25 20.01 10.22
C ASN A 344 0.01 18.99 11.34
N LYS A 345 -0.43 19.32 12.57
CA LYS A 345 -0.20 18.45 13.74
C LYS A 345 -0.81 17.05 13.59
N TYR A 346 -1.94 16.91 12.90
CA TYR A 346 -2.60 15.61 12.72
C TYR A 346 -1.86 14.73 11.72
N LEU A 347 -1.26 15.35 10.71
CA LEU A 347 -0.38 14.66 9.80
C LEU A 347 0.91 14.20 10.49
N LEU A 348 1.45 15.02 11.41
CA LEU A 348 2.59 14.64 12.26
C LEU A 348 2.24 13.45 13.17
N ILE A 349 1.06 13.45 13.81
CA ILE A 349 0.60 12.33 14.63
C ILE A 349 0.54 11.05 13.77
N ASN A 350 -0.10 11.09 12.61
CA ASN A 350 -0.16 9.93 11.69
C ASN A 350 1.23 9.47 11.25
N THR A 351 2.16 10.40 11.05
CA THR A 351 3.55 10.09 10.68
C THR A 351 4.28 9.36 11.80
N VAL A 352 4.16 9.84 13.04
CA VAL A 352 4.78 9.17 14.19
C VAL A 352 4.19 7.78 14.40
N VAL A 353 2.86 7.63 14.27
CA VAL A 353 2.21 6.32 14.31
C VAL A 353 2.74 5.43 13.19
N GLY A 354 2.80 5.91 11.96
CA GLY A 354 3.33 5.14 10.82
C GLY A 354 4.81 4.78 10.97
N LEU A 355 5.60 5.62 11.63
CA LEU A 355 7.00 5.34 11.94
C LEU A 355 7.12 4.19 12.95
N ILE A 356 6.33 4.22 14.02
CA ILE A 356 6.30 3.17 15.03
C ILE A 356 5.76 1.86 14.42
N ASP A 357 4.69 1.93 13.61
CA ASP A 357 4.11 0.79 12.88
C ASP A 357 5.14 0.13 11.95
N SER A 358 5.99 0.94 11.30
CA SER A 358 7.06 0.44 10.45
C SER A 358 8.10 -0.38 11.21
N LEU A 359 8.30 -0.13 12.50
CA LEU A 359 9.20 -0.93 13.34
C LEU A 359 8.64 -2.34 13.58
N GLY A 360 7.34 -2.48 13.83
CA GLY A 360 6.68 -3.77 14.01
C GLY A 360 6.46 -4.52 12.68
N ASN A 361 5.83 -3.85 11.72
CA ASN A 361 5.48 -4.45 10.43
C ASN A 361 6.68 -4.87 9.57
N GLY A 362 7.84 -4.30 9.77
CA GLY A 362 9.07 -4.74 9.11
C GLY A 362 9.45 -6.18 9.48
N MET A 363 9.06 -6.64 10.68
CA MET A 363 9.34 -7.99 11.18
C MET A 363 8.16 -8.95 11.06
N LEU A 364 6.94 -8.44 11.20
CA LEU A 364 5.73 -9.25 11.33
C LEU A 364 5.46 -10.19 10.14
N PRO A 365 5.63 -9.81 8.87
CA PRO A 365 5.40 -10.70 7.75
C PRO A 365 6.19 -12.00 7.86
N PHE A 366 7.47 -11.87 8.19
CA PHE A 366 8.33 -13.04 8.33
C PHE A 366 8.00 -13.87 9.57
N ALA A 367 7.73 -13.21 10.68
CA ALA A 367 7.27 -13.86 11.90
C ALA A 367 5.98 -14.66 11.70
N THR A 368 5.04 -14.12 10.90
CA THR A 368 3.81 -14.83 10.58
C THR A 368 4.07 -16.10 9.79
N ILE A 369 5.00 -16.09 8.83
CA ILE A 369 5.39 -17.29 8.08
C ILE A 369 6.02 -18.32 9.01
N LEU A 370 7.00 -17.91 9.80
CA LEU A 370 7.66 -18.79 10.77
C LEU A 370 6.65 -19.38 11.75
N TYR A 371 5.69 -18.57 12.17
CA TYR A 371 4.61 -19.00 13.03
C TYR A 371 3.78 -20.13 12.40
N PHE A 372 3.32 -19.95 11.17
CA PHE A 372 2.53 -20.98 10.49
C PHE A 372 3.34 -22.23 10.20
N TYR A 373 4.61 -22.08 9.79
CA TYR A 373 5.51 -23.21 9.59
C TYR A 373 5.82 -23.96 10.89
N THR A 374 6.06 -23.21 11.97
CA THR A 374 6.31 -23.80 13.29
C THR A 374 5.15 -24.67 13.76
N PHE A 375 3.90 -24.28 13.46
CA PHE A 375 2.71 -25.08 13.75
C PHE A 375 2.35 -26.07 12.65
N ARG A 376 3.13 -26.15 11.57
CA ARG A 376 2.87 -27.03 10.42
C ARG A 376 1.45 -26.90 9.85
N LEU A 377 0.90 -25.70 9.90
CA LEU A 377 -0.41 -25.37 9.36
C LEU A 377 -0.26 -25.08 7.85
N SER A 378 -0.34 -26.12 7.05
CA SER A 378 -0.24 -26.05 5.60
C SER A 378 -1.50 -26.60 4.94
N GLY A 379 -1.71 -26.20 3.68
CA GLY A 379 -2.80 -26.72 2.85
C GLY A 379 -4.20 -26.30 3.29
N LEU A 380 -5.14 -27.23 3.18
CA LEU A 380 -6.57 -26.98 3.43
C LEU A 380 -6.87 -26.58 4.89
N PRO A 381 -6.27 -27.20 5.94
CA PRO A 381 -6.49 -26.76 7.32
C PRO A 381 -6.08 -25.31 7.55
N TYR A 382 -4.96 -24.89 7.00
CA TYR A 382 -4.52 -23.50 7.05
C TYR A 382 -5.51 -22.56 6.37
N SER A 383 -6.04 -22.92 5.19
CA SER A 383 -7.03 -22.15 4.48
C SER A 383 -8.30 -21.91 5.27
N LEU A 384 -8.82 -22.97 5.87
CA LEU A 384 -10.03 -22.90 6.69
C LEU A 384 -9.81 -22.02 7.92
N LEU A 385 -8.62 -22.08 8.52
CA LEU A 385 -8.26 -21.27 9.66
C LEU A 385 -8.16 -19.79 9.30
N VAL A 386 -7.45 -19.45 8.23
CA VAL A 386 -7.32 -18.08 7.74
C VAL A 386 -8.69 -17.51 7.34
N ALA A 387 -9.54 -18.33 6.72
CA ALA A 387 -10.91 -17.96 6.40
C ALA A 387 -11.72 -17.65 7.66
N LEU A 388 -11.66 -18.50 8.66
CA LEU A 388 -12.36 -18.31 9.93
C LEU A 388 -11.92 -17.00 10.62
N ILE A 389 -10.61 -16.76 10.69
CA ILE A 389 -10.05 -15.53 11.25
C ILE A 389 -10.50 -14.30 10.41
N SER A 390 -10.45 -14.38 9.09
CA SER A 390 -10.88 -13.29 8.22
C SER A 390 -12.37 -12.97 8.33
N PHE A 391 -13.22 -13.99 8.51
CA PHE A 391 -14.66 -13.79 8.76
C PHE A 391 -14.96 -13.11 10.08
N ALA A 392 -14.09 -13.21 11.08
CA ALA A 392 -14.26 -12.55 12.38
C ALA A 392 -14.40 -11.02 12.25
N GLY A 393 -13.76 -10.42 11.24
CA GLY A 393 -13.86 -8.98 10.96
C GLY A 393 -15.20 -8.54 10.36
N THR A 394 -15.99 -9.44 9.76
CA THR A 394 -17.22 -9.08 9.03
C THR A 394 -18.32 -8.48 9.92
N PRO A 395 -18.69 -9.05 11.08
CA PRO A 395 -19.73 -8.47 11.93
C PRO A 395 -19.38 -7.06 12.43
N PRO A 396 -18.16 -6.79 12.98
CA PRO A 396 -17.80 -5.43 13.36
C PRO A 396 -17.77 -4.44 12.18
N ASP A 397 -17.41 -4.87 10.98
CA ASP A 397 -17.44 -4.01 9.80
C ASP A 397 -18.86 -3.57 9.45
N LEU A 398 -19.83 -4.46 9.51
CA LEU A 398 -21.24 -4.12 9.32
C LEU A 398 -21.76 -3.14 10.38
N LEU A 399 -21.25 -3.25 11.60
CA LEU A 399 -21.60 -2.37 12.73
C LEU A 399 -20.74 -1.11 12.81
N SER A 400 -19.74 -0.95 11.93
CA SER A 400 -18.84 0.20 11.95
C SER A 400 -19.53 1.57 11.97
N PRO A 401 -20.64 1.84 11.24
CA PRO A 401 -21.34 3.12 11.32
C PRO A 401 -21.94 3.41 12.72
N TYR A 402 -22.34 2.35 13.45
CA TYR A 402 -22.84 2.48 14.81
C TYR A 402 -21.72 2.85 15.79
N PHE A 403 -20.58 2.17 15.69
CA PHE A 403 -19.42 2.46 16.53
C PHE A 403 -18.86 3.86 16.28
N LEU A 404 -18.75 4.28 15.02
CA LEU A 404 -18.29 5.62 14.64
C LEU A 404 -19.20 6.76 15.10
N LYS A 405 -20.50 6.48 15.30
CA LYS A 405 -21.44 7.46 15.89
C LYS A 405 -21.32 7.58 17.41
N ARG A 406 -20.97 6.47 18.10
CA ARG A 406 -20.98 6.39 19.56
C ARG A 406 -19.62 6.71 20.20
N PHE A 407 -18.54 6.35 19.54
CA PHE A 407 -17.17 6.51 20.06
C PHE A 407 -16.39 7.53 19.22
N SER A 408 -15.51 8.28 19.89
CA SER A 408 -14.58 9.17 19.19
C SER A 408 -13.50 8.38 18.46
N TYR A 409 -12.95 8.95 17.37
CA TYR A 409 -11.84 8.32 16.63
C TYR A 409 -10.66 8.00 17.55
N LYS A 410 -10.33 8.90 18.48
CA LYS A 410 -9.30 8.70 19.50
C LYS A 410 -9.53 7.41 20.30
N GLN A 411 -10.75 7.20 20.82
CA GLN A 411 -11.10 6.01 21.59
C GLN A 411 -11.00 4.74 20.76
N ILE A 412 -11.50 4.77 19.53
CA ILE A 412 -11.47 3.62 18.61
C ILE A 412 -10.03 3.22 18.31
N MET A 413 -9.16 4.20 18.00
CA MET A 413 -7.76 3.92 17.66
C MET A 413 -6.96 3.43 18.87
N ILE A 414 -7.13 4.04 20.03
CA ILE A 414 -6.46 3.59 21.28
C ILE A 414 -6.91 2.16 21.64
N PHE A 415 -8.21 1.88 21.59
CA PHE A 415 -8.73 0.53 21.87
C PHE A 415 -8.13 -0.51 20.92
N TYR A 416 -8.03 -0.19 19.64
CA TYR A 416 -7.41 -1.06 18.64
C TYR A 416 -5.94 -1.33 18.95
N GLN A 417 -5.16 -0.30 19.19
CA GLN A 417 -3.74 -0.45 19.47
C GLN A 417 -3.49 -1.29 20.73
N LEU A 418 -4.25 -1.03 21.80
CA LEU A 418 -4.14 -1.81 23.04
C LEU A 418 -4.57 -3.26 22.85
N SER A 419 -5.66 -3.53 22.12
CA SER A 419 -6.11 -4.90 21.86
C SER A 419 -5.06 -5.70 21.06
N ARG A 420 -4.38 -5.07 20.11
CA ARG A 420 -3.26 -5.67 19.36
C ARG A 420 -2.05 -5.90 20.24
N ALA A 421 -1.67 -4.94 21.06
CA ALA A 421 -0.55 -5.08 22.00
C ALA A 421 -0.78 -6.26 22.96
N ILE A 422 -1.96 -6.34 23.57
CA ILE A 422 -2.33 -7.44 24.48
C ILE A 422 -2.37 -8.77 23.72
N GLY A 423 -3.01 -8.83 22.55
CA GLY A 423 -3.10 -10.04 21.75
C GLY A 423 -1.73 -10.58 21.35
N ASN A 424 -0.86 -9.74 20.83
CA ASN A 424 0.51 -10.14 20.48
C ASN A 424 1.32 -10.58 21.71
N THR A 425 1.14 -9.93 22.87
CA THR A 425 1.78 -10.36 24.11
C THR A 425 1.31 -11.76 24.52
N VAL A 426 0.01 -12.04 24.45
CA VAL A 426 -0.54 -13.37 24.76
C VAL A 426 0.02 -14.43 23.81
N ILE A 427 0.09 -14.14 22.51
CA ILE A 427 0.68 -15.05 21.51
C ILE A 427 2.16 -15.30 21.83
N ALA A 428 2.94 -14.25 22.11
CA ALA A 428 4.35 -14.38 22.44
C ALA A 428 4.58 -15.24 23.69
N VAL A 429 3.80 -15.01 24.75
CA VAL A 429 3.87 -15.80 25.98
C VAL A 429 3.47 -17.26 25.73
N ALA A 430 2.40 -17.50 24.97
CA ALA A 430 1.97 -18.85 24.62
C ALA A 430 3.05 -19.61 23.83
N MET A 431 3.69 -18.95 22.87
CA MET A 431 4.77 -19.54 22.09
C MET A 431 6.02 -19.81 22.92
N TRP A 432 6.33 -18.92 23.86
CA TRP A 432 7.47 -19.09 24.75
C TRP A 432 7.27 -20.25 25.74
N THR A 433 6.08 -20.32 26.37
CA THR A 433 5.82 -21.25 27.47
C THR A 433 5.25 -22.59 27.01
N LEU A 434 4.49 -22.63 25.94
CA LEU A 434 3.75 -23.78 25.43
C LEU A 434 4.22 -24.27 24.06
N GLY A 435 5.39 -23.81 23.61
CA GLY A 435 5.91 -24.12 22.26
C GLY A 435 6.08 -25.63 22.00
N ASP A 436 6.26 -26.43 23.01
CA ASP A 436 6.35 -27.89 22.90
C ASP A 436 4.98 -28.57 22.75
N ASN A 437 3.90 -27.93 23.22
CA ASN A 437 2.53 -28.40 23.02
C ASN A 437 1.86 -27.65 21.87
N LEU A 438 2.16 -28.09 20.66
CA LEU A 438 1.68 -27.43 19.42
C LEU A 438 0.16 -27.27 19.34
N ALA A 439 -0.61 -28.25 19.84
CA ALA A 439 -2.07 -28.21 19.80
C ALA A 439 -2.63 -27.10 20.69
N LEU A 440 -2.17 -27.02 21.94
CA LEU A 440 -2.64 -26.01 22.90
C LEU A 440 -2.17 -24.62 22.50
N CYS A 441 -0.90 -24.46 22.17
CA CYS A 441 -0.33 -23.19 21.70
C CYS A 441 -1.04 -22.70 20.43
N GLY A 442 -1.22 -23.58 19.44
CA GLY A 442 -1.94 -23.25 18.20
C GLY A 442 -3.37 -22.81 18.44
N THR A 443 -4.09 -23.49 19.34
CA THR A 443 -5.46 -23.12 19.70
C THR A 443 -5.53 -21.74 20.33
N ILE A 444 -4.65 -21.43 21.28
CA ILE A 444 -4.58 -20.10 21.91
C ILE A 444 -4.31 -19.03 20.86
N CYS A 445 -3.33 -19.25 19.99
CA CYS A 445 -2.98 -18.30 18.95
C CYS A 445 -4.14 -18.04 17.99
N VAL A 446 -4.87 -19.08 17.55
CA VAL A 446 -6.03 -18.94 16.67
C VAL A 446 -7.14 -18.14 17.33
N VAL A 447 -7.45 -18.44 18.57
CA VAL A 447 -8.49 -17.71 19.32
C VAL A 447 -8.10 -16.24 19.48
N VAL A 448 -6.86 -15.96 19.83
CA VAL A 448 -6.38 -14.58 19.97
C VAL A 448 -6.40 -13.85 18.63
N LEU A 449 -5.93 -14.46 17.55
CA LEU A 449 -5.96 -13.87 16.21
C LEU A 449 -7.39 -13.59 15.74
N PHE A 450 -8.35 -14.48 16.05
CA PHE A 450 -9.76 -14.28 15.77
C PHE A 450 -10.29 -13.01 16.44
N PHE A 451 -10.03 -12.82 17.73
CA PHE A 451 -10.42 -11.61 18.44
C PHE A 451 -9.68 -10.36 17.95
N MET A 452 -8.40 -10.49 17.64
CA MET A 452 -7.63 -9.37 17.07
C MET A 452 -8.18 -8.92 15.72
N GLU A 453 -8.63 -9.82 14.86
CA GLU A 453 -9.23 -9.46 13.59
C GLU A 453 -10.60 -8.79 13.75
N MET A 454 -11.39 -9.21 14.75
CA MET A 454 -12.64 -8.49 15.11
C MET A 454 -12.41 -7.03 15.48
N THR A 455 -11.30 -6.70 16.12
CA THR A 455 -11.00 -5.33 16.55
C THR A 455 -10.42 -4.44 15.44
N LYS A 456 -10.01 -4.99 14.30
CA LYS A 456 -9.28 -4.30 13.22
C LYS A 456 -10.17 -3.50 12.27
N THR A 457 -11.37 -3.98 11.96
CA THR A 457 -12.17 -3.46 10.86
C THR A 457 -12.75 -2.06 11.12
N VAL A 458 -13.27 -1.81 12.34
CA VAL A 458 -13.78 -0.49 12.74
C VAL A 458 -12.67 0.59 12.71
N PRO A 459 -11.48 0.36 13.29
CA PRO A 459 -10.35 1.29 13.18
C PRO A 459 -9.86 1.52 11.76
N THR A 460 -9.92 0.52 10.88
CA THR A 460 -9.57 0.70 9.47
C THR A 460 -10.51 1.72 8.81
N THR A 461 -11.82 1.60 9.04
CA THR A 461 -12.80 2.58 8.55
C THR A 461 -12.58 3.96 9.18
N ALA A 462 -12.33 4.02 10.51
CA ALA A 462 -12.00 5.25 11.22
C ALA A 462 -10.74 5.93 10.67
N GLY A 463 -9.68 5.17 10.41
CA GLY A 463 -8.42 5.67 9.86
C GLY A 463 -8.58 6.30 8.47
N HIS A 464 -9.42 5.70 7.63
CA HIS A 464 -9.74 6.30 6.33
C HIS A 464 -10.44 7.66 6.47
N ASP A 465 -11.39 7.78 7.39
CA ASP A 465 -12.10 9.04 7.64
C ASP A 465 -11.16 10.09 8.28
N MET A 466 -10.31 9.67 9.22
CA MET A 466 -9.27 10.51 9.79
C MET A 466 -8.34 11.09 8.72
N ASN A 467 -7.90 10.28 7.75
CA ASN A 467 -7.04 10.74 6.66
C ASN A 467 -7.73 11.78 5.76
N ILE A 468 -9.03 11.65 5.50
CA ILE A 468 -9.80 12.67 4.78
C ILE A 468 -9.80 13.99 5.56
N ARG A 469 -10.09 13.93 6.87
CA ARG A 469 -10.11 15.11 7.76
C ARG A 469 -8.75 15.78 7.87
N VAL A 470 -7.66 15.02 7.90
CA VAL A 470 -6.29 15.55 7.86
C VAL A 470 -6.04 16.33 6.57
N GLY A 471 -6.55 15.84 5.44
CA GLY A 471 -6.49 16.55 4.15
C GLY A 471 -7.29 17.84 4.14
N ASP A 472 -8.50 17.83 4.71
CA ASP A 472 -9.34 19.05 4.86
C ASP A 472 -8.66 20.08 5.79
N TYR A 473 -8.06 19.61 6.88
CA TYR A 473 -7.31 20.48 7.79
C TYR A 473 -6.05 21.05 7.13
N GLN A 474 -5.38 20.27 6.28
CA GLN A 474 -4.26 20.78 5.49
C GLN A 474 -4.71 21.93 4.57
N MET A 475 -5.83 21.76 3.88
CA MET A 475 -6.41 22.80 3.03
C MET A 475 -6.85 24.03 3.85
N TYR A 476 -7.34 23.82 5.08
CA TYR A 476 -7.66 24.92 6.01
C TYR A 476 -6.41 25.75 6.37
N LEU A 477 -5.28 25.08 6.65
CA LEU A 477 -4.03 25.74 7.05
C LEU A 477 -3.35 26.48 5.89
N SER A 478 -3.22 25.81 4.73
CA SER A 478 -2.43 26.30 3.61
C SER A 478 -3.24 26.96 2.48
N GLY A 479 -4.57 26.81 2.49
CA GLY A 479 -5.43 27.23 1.39
C GLY A 479 -5.37 26.31 0.16
N GLU A 480 -4.46 25.33 0.14
CA GLU A 480 -4.23 24.43 -0.99
C GLU A 480 -4.13 22.97 -0.55
N ARG A 481 -4.46 22.05 -1.46
CA ARG A 481 -4.30 20.62 -1.24
C ARG A 481 -2.86 20.21 -1.54
N LEU A 482 -2.11 19.83 -0.51
CA LEU A 482 -0.72 19.39 -0.58
C LEU A 482 -0.63 17.87 -0.38
N GLU A 483 -1.45 17.10 -1.11
CA GLU A 483 -1.57 15.65 -0.92
C GLU A 483 -0.27 14.90 -1.24
N SER A 484 0.46 15.35 -2.27
CA SER A 484 1.71 14.70 -2.66
C SER A 484 2.88 15.13 -1.78
N PHE A 485 2.91 16.37 -1.31
CA PHE A 485 3.93 16.83 -0.34
C PHE A 485 3.83 16.11 1.01
N ALA A 486 2.65 15.60 1.37
CA ALA A 486 2.51 14.75 2.56
C ALA A 486 3.38 13.49 2.49
N GLY A 487 3.72 13.03 1.28
CA GLY A 487 4.66 11.92 1.05
C GLY A 487 6.07 12.14 1.59
N ILE A 488 6.44 13.40 1.93
CA ILE A 488 7.75 13.71 2.53
C ILE A 488 7.99 12.95 3.83
N PHE A 489 6.91 12.65 4.57
CA PHE A 489 7.03 11.87 5.79
C PHE A 489 7.48 10.42 5.54
N GLY A 490 7.22 9.86 4.34
CA GLY A 490 7.80 8.59 3.91
C GLY A 490 9.33 8.61 3.85
N TRP A 491 9.93 9.79 3.73
CA TRP A 491 11.39 9.94 3.81
C TRP A 491 11.96 9.63 5.19
N PHE A 492 11.20 9.90 6.23
CA PHE A 492 11.61 9.59 7.59
C PHE A 492 11.30 8.15 7.95
N THR A 493 10.14 7.63 7.52
CA THR A 493 9.72 6.26 7.83
C THR A 493 10.42 5.21 6.96
N GLY A 494 10.68 5.50 5.69
CA GLY A 494 11.28 4.56 4.73
C GLY A 494 12.66 4.03 5.15
N PRO A 495 13.65 4.87 5.52
CA PRO A 495 14.95 4.41 6.03
C PRO A 495 14.81 3.50 7.23
N ILE A 496 13.98 3.89 8.19
CA ILE A 496 13.78 3.14 9.42
C ILE A 496 13.18 1.77 9.11
N THR A 497 12.14 1.70 8.28
CA THR A 497 11.54 0.43 7.84
C THR A 497 12.57 -0.47 7.15
N SER A 498 13.42 0.10 6.31
CA SER A 498 14.43 -0.66 5.58
C SER A 498 15.55 -1.18 6.49
N PHE A 499 15.98 -0.39 7.49
CA PHE A 499 16.93 -0.85 8.50
C PHE A 499 16.34 -1.94 9.39
N VAL A 500 15.09 -1.78 9.81
CA VAL A 500 14.37 -2.81 10.58
C VAL A 500 14.23 -4.09 9.77
N GLY A 501 13.99 -3.98 8.46
CA GLY A 501 13.95 -5.12 7.55
C GLY A 501 15.25 -5.92 7.46
N LEU A 502 16.40 -5.37 7.88
CA LEU A 502 17.67 -6.12 7.99
C LEU A 502 17.78 -6.95 9.27
N ILE A 503 17.02 -6.64 10.29
CA ILE A 503 17.13 -7.32 11.60
C ILE A 503 16.79 -8.81 11.45
N ILE A 504 15.73 -9.14 10.71
CA ILE A 504 15.34 -10.54 10.49
C ILE A 504 16.41 -11.33 9.75
N PRO A 505 16.95 -10.90 8.59
CA PRO A 505 18.04 -11.58 7.93
C PRO A 505 19.26 -11.81 8.83
N ILE A 506 19.60 -10.83 9.68
CA ILE A 506 20.71 -10.94 10.64
C ILE A 506 20.42 -12.01 11.69
N PHE A 507 19.21 -12.04 12.26
CA PHE A 507 18.81 -13.08 13.22
C PHE A 507 18.83 -14.48 12.60
N LEU A 508 18.34 -14.62 11.37
CA LEU A 508 18.33 -15.89 10.67
C LEU A 508 19.76 -16.42 10.45
N LEU A 509 20.70 -15.55 10.05
CA LEU A 509 22.11 -15.92 9.92
C LEU A 509 22.72 -16.35 11.26
N LYS A 510 22.41 -15.63 12.34
CA LYS A 510 22.90 -15.97 13.69
C LYS A 510 22.47 -17.37 14.13
N TYR A 511 21.28 -17.81 13.73
CA TYR A 511 20.77 -19.15 14.05
C TYR A 511 21.09 -20.20 12.98
N GLY A 512 22.00 -19.88 12.02
CA GLY A 512 22.44 -20.82 11.00
C GLY A 512 21.44 -21.07 9.87
N PHE A 513 20.38 -20.27 9.79
CA PHE A 513 19.39 -20.36 8.72
C PHE A 513 19.93 -19.70 7.48
N ASN A 514 20.32 -20.48 6.48
CA ASN A 514 20.87 -19.95 5.24
C ASN A 514 19.89 -20.08 4.06
N SER A 515 19.38 -21.25 3.76
CA SER A 515 18.40 -21.46 2.69
C SER A 515 17.54 -22.69 2.93
N ASN A 516 17.83 -23.41 4.00
CA ASN A 516 17.13 -24.62 4.35
C ASN A 516 16.04 -24.35 5.40
N TRP A 517 14.79 -24.35 4.95
CA TRP A 517 13.61 -24.14 5.81
C TRP A 517 13.36 -25.26 6.81
N GLU A 518 13.88 -26.45 6.54
CA GLU A 518 13.69 -27.61 7.41
C GLU A 518 14.34 -27.39 8.77
N ILE A 519 15.39 -26.56 8.85
CA ILE A 519 16.04 -26.20 10.13
C ILE A 519 15.04 -25.57 11.10
N LEU A 520 14.09 -24.78 10.63
CA LEU A 520 13.05 -24.16 11.47
C LEU A 520 12.11 -25.16 12.11
N PHE A 521 11.97 -26.37 11.54
CA PHE A 521 11.12 -27.42 12.11
C PHE A 521 11.82 -28.25 13.19
N PHE A 522 13.14 -28.32 13.13
CA PHE A 522 13.94 -29.21 13.98
C PHE A 522 14.71 -28.50 15.09
N ASP A 523 14.88 -27.18 14.99
CA ASP A 523 15.67 -26.41 15.94
C ASP A 523 14.80 -25.84 17.08
N GLY A 524 15.26 -25.99 18.33
CA GLY A 524 14.65 -25.35 19.50
C GLY A 524 14.75 -23.82 19.52
N SER A 525 15.62 -23.23 18.68
CA SER A 525 15.73 -21.77 18.50
C SER A 525 14.52 -21.12 17.79
N ARG A 526 13.70 -21.92 17.10
CA ARG A 526 12.53 -21.45 16.35
C ARG A 526 11.57 -20.58 17.17
N SER A 527 11.32 -20.94 18.43
CA SER A 527 10.46 -20.16 19.32
C SER A 527 11.02 -18.77 19.57
N SER A 528 12.32 -18.64 19.74
CA SER A 528 13.02 -17.36 19.93
C SER A 528 12.96 -16.50 18.68
N ILE A 529 13.14 -17.09 17.49
CA ILE A 529 13.08 -16.38 16.20
C ILE A 529 11.67 -15.81 15.94
N VAL A 530 10.62 -16.53 16.36
CA VAL A 530 9.24 -16.09 16.16
C VAL A 530 8.78 -15.15 17.28
N VAL A 531 9.12 -15.46 18.53
CA VAL A 531 8.67 -14.71 19.71
C VAL A 531 9.22 -13.28 19.72
N VAL A 532 10.49 -13.08 19.40
CA VAL A 532 11.10 -11.74 19.43
C VAL A 532 10.40 -10.73 18.52
N PRO A 533 10.13 -11.01 17.22
CA PRO A 533 9.38 -10.10 16.37
C PRO A 533 7.97 -9.79 16.89
N ILE A 534 7.27 -10.78 17.45
CA ILE A 534 5.92 -10.57 18.00
C ILE A 534 5.95 -9.67 19.23
N ILE A 535 6.97 -9.80 20.09
CA ILE A 535 7.16 -8.89 21.24
C ILE A 535 7.45 -7.47 20.76
N VAL A 536 8.32 -7.30 19.76
CA VAL A 536 8.63 -5.98 19.19
C VAL A 536 7.37 -5.35 18.62
N ASP A 537 6.55 -6.11 17.93
CA ASP A 537 5.26 -5.64 17.40
C ASP A 537 4.28 -5.27 18.52
N ALA A 538 4.20 -6.08 19.59
CA ALA A 538 3.38 -5.76 20.78
C ALA A 538 3.80 -4.42 21.43
N ILE A 539 5.11 -4.21 21.58
CA ILE A 539 5.65 -2.93 22.08
C ILE A 539 5.32 -1.80 21.11
N GLY A 540 5.46 -2.02 19.81
CA GLY A 540 5.10 -1.06 18.78
C GLY A 540 3.64 -0.63 18.89
N PHE A 541 2.70 -1.57 18.98
CA PHE A 541 1.28 -1.27 19.17
C PHE A 541 1.00 -0.51 20.46
N PHE A 542 1.66 -0.85 21.54
CA PHE A 542 1.54 -0.10 22.79
C PHE A 542 2.04 1.34 22.63
N LEU A 543 3.20 1.55 22.03
CA LEU A 543 3.76 2.88 21.79
C LEU A 543 2.90 3.72 20.83
N MET A 544 2.22 3.11 19.85
CA MET A 544 1.30 3.80 18.94
C MET A 544 0.08 4.40 19.65
N THR A 545 -0.24 3.98 20.87
CA THR A 545 -1.30 4.63 21.67
C THR A 545 -0.95 6.06 22.06
N ILE A 546 0.33 6.34 22.29
CA ILE A 546 0.81 7.64 22.82
C ILE A 546 0.48 8.79 21.86
N PRO A 547 0.81 8.76 20.56
CA PRO A 547 0.43 9.83 19.63
C PRO A 547 -1.07 10.06 19.56
N TYR A 548 -1.89 9.01 19.63
CA TYR A 548 -3.34 9.16 19.61
C TYR A 548 -3.92 9.85 20.85
N LEU A 549 -3.22 9.89 21.99
CA LEU A 549 -3.62 10.68 23.13
C LEU A 549 -3.70 12.19 22.81
N PHE A 550 -2.89 12.65 21.86
CA PHE A 550 -2.86 14.04 21.40
C PHE A 550 -3.84 14.34 20.26
N TRP A 551 -4.62 13.35 19.82
CA TRP A 551 -5.63 13.53 18.79
C TRP A 551 -6.86 14.21 19.39
N ASP A 552 -7.12 15.45 18.97
CA ASP A 552 -8.25 16.29 19.41
C ASP A 552 -9.15 16.73 18.25
N TYR A 553 -9.06 16.04 17.07
CA TYR A 553 -9.88 16.34 15.91
C TYR A 553 -11.23 15.65 16.04
N ASP A 554 -12.21 16.38 16.58
CA ASP A 554 -13.60 15.95 16.73
C ASP A 554 -14.50 16.45 15.60
N ASN A 555 -15.78 16.14 15.67
CA ASN A 555 -16.78 16.56 14.68
C ASN A 555 -17.01 18.09 14.72
N ASN A 556 -16.88 18.72 15.88
CA ASN A 556 -17.05 20.18 16.01
C ASN A 556 -15.94 20.91 15.27
N LYS A 557 -14.70 20.45 15.43
CA LYS A 557 -13.55 20.99 14.73
C LYS A 557 -13.63 20.75 13.22
N GLN A 558 -14.13 19.58 12.79
CA GLN A 558 -14.41 19.32 11.38
C GLN A 558 -15.44 20.28 10.80
N ASN A 559 -16.53 20.52 11.53
CA ASN A 559 -17.58 21.45 11.08
C ASN A 559 -17.04 22.87 10.93
N MET A 560 -16.24 23.36 11.90
CA MET A 560 -15.57 24.65 11.81
C MET A 560 -14.65 24.74 10.58
N VAL A 561 -13.82 23.73 10.36
CA VAL A 561 -12.92 23.66 9.19
C VAL A 561 -13.74 23.70 7.89
N MET A 562 -14.80 22.92 7.79
CA MET A 562 -15.66 22.87 6.60
C MET A 562 -16.38 24.19 6.35
N GLU A 563 -16.84 24.89 7.40
CA GLU A 563 -17.46 26.20 7.27
C GLU A 563 -16.48 27.24 6.68
N VAL A 564 -15.24 27.25 7.17
CA VAL A 564 -14.22 28.16 6.64
C VAL A 564 -13.89 27.82 5.19
N LEU A 565 -13.77 26.52 4.85
CA LEU A 565 -13.50 26.09 3.48
C LEU A 565 -14.65 26.46 2.52
N LYS A 566 -15.91 26.35 2.97
CA LYS A 566 -17.09 26.79 2.19
C LYS A 566 -17.03 28.31 1.93
N ARG A 567 -16.80 29.11 2.96
CA ARG A 567 -16.69 30.58 2.81
C ARG A 567 -15.55 30.98 1.84
N ARG A 568 -14.40 30.30 1.93
CA ARG A 568 -13.29 30.53 0.96
C ARG A 568 -13.67 30.16 -0.45
N ALA A 569 -14.38 29.04 -0.66
CA ALA A 569 -14.86 28.62 -1.97
C ALA A 569 -15.85 29.62 -2.56
N GLU A 570 -16.79 30.16 -1.77
CA GLU A 570 -17.75 31.17 -2.20
C GLU A 570 -17.06 32.49 -2.63
N VAL A 571 -16.07 32.93 -1.84
CA VAL A 571 -15.28 34.13 -2.19
C VAL A 571 -14.50 33.91 -3.49
N THR A 572 -13.91 32.74 -3.67
CA THR A 572 -13.17 32.39 -4.89
C THR A 572 -14.11 32.32 -6.11
N GLU A 573 -15.33 31.77 -5.93
CA GLU A 573 -16.33 31.70 -6.99
C GLU A 573 -16.86 33.10 -7.38
N LYS A 574 -17.08 33.99 -6.41
CA LYS A 574 -17.47 35.38 -6.67
C LYS A 574 -16.41 36.13 -7.48
N ARG A 575 -15.14 36.06 -7.06
CA ARG A 575 -14.01 36.69 -7.78
C ARG A 575 -13.87 36.15 -9.19
N ALA A 576 -14.01 34.85 -9.37
CA ALA A 576 -13.93 34.25 -10.68
C ALA A 576 -15.07 34.66 -11.61
N LYS A 577 -16.29 34.85 -11.10
CA LYS A 577 -17.42 35.40 -11.87
C LYS A 577 -17.17 36.85 -12.27
N GLU A 578 -16.61 37.66 -11.37
CA GLU A 578 -16.21 39.04 -11.64
C GLU A 578 -15.12 39.12 -12.70
N GLU A 579 -14.19 38.18 -12.71
CA GLU A 579 -13.09 38.11 -13.69
C GLU A 579 -13.47 37.35 -14.98
N GLY A 580 -14.73 36.92 -15.15
CA GLY A 580 -15.20 36.18 -16.32
C GLY A 580 -14.60 34.79 -16.47
N VAL A 581 -14.08 34.21 -15.38
CA VAL A 581 -13.43 32.91 -15.35
C VAL A 581 -14.39 31.88 -14.81
N SER A 582 -14.64 30.80 -15.54
CA SER A 582 -15.43 29.67 -15.01
C SER A 582 -14.60 28.91 -13.98
N VAL A 583 -14.97 29.00 -12.69
CA VAL A 583 -14.43 28.12 -11.64
C VAL A 583 -15.26 26.85 -11.65
N SER A 584 -14.67 25.81 -12.19
CA SER A 584 -15.23 24.47 -12.07
C SER A 584 -14.82 23.87 -10.74
N GLY A 585 -15.79 23.56 -9.86
CA GLY A 585 -15.54 22.81 -8.64
C GLY A 585 -15.69 23.59 -7.34
N GLY A 586 -16.67 24.48 -7.24
CA GLY A 586 -17.14 24.98 -5.95
C GLY A 586 -17.69 23.84 -5.10
N TYR A 587 -17.34 23.81 -3.82
CA TYR A 587 -18.03 22.98 -2.81
C TYR A 587 -19.49 23.44 -2.74
N LYS A 588 -20.36 22.86 -3.57
CA LYS A 588 -21.80 22.94 -3.36
C LYS A 588 -22.13 21.87 -2.33
N GLY A 589 -22.44 22.31 -1.11
CA GLY A 589 -22.85 21.47 0.01
C GLY A 589 -24.17 20.75 -0.22
#